data_62a97906e2b523bac0f18cd49cfdfa58
#
_entry.id   62a97906e2b523bac0f18cd49cfdfa58
#
_cell.length_a   1.000
_cell.length_b   1.000
_cell.length_c   1.000
_cell.angle_alpha   90.00
_cell.angle_beta   90.00
_cell.angle_gamma   90.00
#
_symmetry.space_group_name_H-M   'P 1'
#
loop_
_entity.id
_entity.type
_entity.pdbx_description
1 polymer ?
#
loop_
_entity_poly.entity_id
_entity_poly.type
_entity_poly.pdbx_seq_one_letter_code
_entity_poly.pdbx_strand_id
1 'polypeptide(L)'
;RIIIFTSKKNKKSENLIKFGCEIIFCKLNKNKKLNLKNIFSKIYSLKISDLLVEAGGIFFTELLNNNLVDEIHLFKSKIIIGKHGKPAIVGKKLSQLNLSLNERKKFKDDIYTNYQVN
;
A
#
# COMPACT_ATOMS: atom_id res chain seq x y z
N ARG A 1 12.48 -5.22 13.48
CA ARG A 1 12.14 -6.40 12.70
C ARG A 1 11.80 -5.97 11.27
N ILE A 2 12.43 -6.56 10.25
CA ILE A 2 12.16 -6.31 8.83
C ILE A 2 11.71 -7.62 8.20
N ILE A 3 10.53 -7.61 7.56
CA ILE A 3 9.97 -8.76 6.86
C ILE A 3 9.87 -8.42 5.38
N ILE A 4 10.37 -9.30 4.52
CA ILE A 4 10.36 -9.13 3.07
C ILE A 4 9.59 -10.27 2.43
N PHE A 5 8.52 -9.93 1.70
CA PHE A 5 7.74 -10.88 0.93
C PHE A 5 8.30 -10.98 -0.50
N THR A 6 8.60 -12.19 -0.94
CA THR A 6 9.14 -12.45 -2.28
C THR A 6 8.65 -13.78 -2.83
N SER A 7 8.69 -13.93 -4.15
CA SER A 7 8.39 -15.21 -4.81
C SER A 7 9.65 -16.00 -5.18
N LYS A 8 10.83 -15.38 -5.08
CA LYS A 8 12.09 -15.98 -5.58
C LYS A 8 13.12 -16.12 -4.47
N LYS A 9 13.71 -17.31 -4.39
CA LYS A 9 14.96 -17.53 -3.66
C LYS A 9 16.13 -17.21 -4.59
N ASN A 10 17.00 -16.30 -4.19
CA ASN A 10 18.18 -15.91 -4.95
C ASN A 10 19.25 -15.33 -4.01
N LYS A 11 20.44 -15.07 -4.55
CA LYS A 11 21.58 -14.49 -3.80
C LYS A 11 21.22 -13.20 -3.05
N LYS A 12 20.31 -12.37 -3.62
CA LYS A 12 19.86 -11.13 -2.96
C LYS A 12 19.03 -11.43 -1.71
N SER A 13 18.10 -12.40 -1.75
CA SER A 13 17.34 -12.81 -0.57
C SER A 13 18.23 -13.43 0.51
N GLU A 14 19.24 -14.20 0.13
CA GLU A 14 20.21 -14.79 1.05
C GLU A 14 21.05 -13.71 1.75
N ASN A 15 21.49 -12.69 1.02
CA ASN A 15 22.20 -11.55 1.60
C ASN A 15 21.32 -10.77 2.59
N LEU A 16 20.05 -10.55 2.27
CA LEU A 16 19.12 -9.84 3.16
C LEU A 16 18.90 -10.60 4.49
N ILE A 17 18.88 -11.94 4.45
CA ILE A 17 18.83 -12.78 5.66
C ILE A 17 20.09 -12.52 6.53
N LYS A 18 21.27 -12.43 5.94
CA LYS A 18 22.52 -12.12 6.68
C LYS A 18 22.48 -10.77 7.37
N PHE A 19 21.71 -9.81 6.84
CA PHE A 19 21.45 -8.50 7.48
C PHE A 19 20.29 -8.52 8.48
N GLY A 20 19.80 -9.70 8.87
CA GLY A 20 18.75 -9.85 9.88
C GLY A 20 17.32 -9.66 9.35
N CYS A 21 17.13 -9.65 8.02
CA CYS A 21 15.79 -9.62 7.44
C CYS A 21 15.15 -11.02 7.47
N GLU A 22 13.87 -11.05 7.76
CA GLU A 22 13.04 -12.25 7.66
C GLU A 22 12.45 -12.34 6.25
N ILE A 23 12.67 -13.44 5.56
CA ILE A 23 12.17 -13.65 4.20
C ILE A 23 10.97 -14.59 4.23
N ILE A 24 9.83 -14.13 3.70
CA ILE A 24 8.62 -14.93 3.55
C ILE A 24 8.34 -15.16 2.08
N PHE A 25 8.37 -16.42 1.66
CA PHE A 25 8.08 -16.79 0.28
C PHE A 25 6.58 -16.83 0.03
N CYS A 26 6.14 -16.15 -1.05
CA CYS A 26 4.75 -16.03 -1.45
C CYS A 26 4.54 -16.50 -2.88
N LYS A 27 3.35 -17.08 -3.14
CA LYS A 27 2.95 -17.49 -4.48
C LYS A 27 2.67 -16.28 -5.37
N LEU A 28 2.93 -16.44 -6.67
CA LEU A 28 2.51 -15.48 -7.68
C LEU A 28 1.04 -15.73 -8.05
N ASN A 29 0.34 -14.66 -8.42
CA ASN A 29 -0.97 -14.74 -9.05
C ASN A 29 -0.85 -15.10 -10.56
N LYS A 30 -1.99 -15.21 -11.25
CA LYS A 30 -2.05 -15.50 -12.69
C LYS A 30 -1.28 -14.50 -13.56
N ASN A 31 -1.14 -13.26 -13.09
CA ASN A 31 -0.42 -12.18 -13.77
C ASN A 31 1.07 -12.11 -13.39
N LYS A 32 1.63 -13.18 -12.81
CA LYS A 32 3.03 -13.26 -12.34
C LYS A 32 3.42 -12.18 -11.33
N LYS A 33 2.44 -11.61 -10.61
CA LYS A 33 2.65 -10.70 -9.48
C LYS A 33 2.48 -11.44 -8.16
N LEU A 34 3.03 -10.90 -7.06
CA LEU A 34 2.79 -11.41 -5.72
C LEU A 34 1.28 -11.39 -5.40
N ASN A 35 0.78 -12.48 -4.84
CA ASN A 35 -0.62 -12.57 -4.44
C ASN A 35 -0.85 -11.79 -3.14
N LEU A 36 -1.48 -10.62 -3.23
CA LEU A 36 -1.69 -9.73 -2.10
C LEU A 36 -2.53 -10.38 -1.00
N LYS A 37 -3.60 -11.10 -1.33
CA LYS A 37 -4.43 -11.80 -0.33
C LYS A 37 -3.62 -12.82 0.46
N ASN A 38 -2.69 -13.52 -0.20
CA ASN A 38 -1.79 -14.45 0.48
C ASN A 38 -0.79 -13.72 1.39
N ILE A 39 -0.28 -12.54 0.98
CA ILE A 39 0.59 -11.71 1.81
C ILE A 39 -0.17 -11.24 3.06
N PHE A 40 -1.36 -10.68 2.91
CA PHE A 40 -2.17 -10.19 4.03
C PHE A 40 -2.55 -11.33 5.00
N SER A 41 -2.89 -12.52 4.49
CA SER A 41 -3.10 -13.70 5.33
C SER A 41 -1.86 -14.07 6.15
N LYS A 42 -0.67 -13.97 5.56
CA LYS A 42 0.60 -14.20 6.29
C LYS A 42 0.88 -13.13 7.34
N ILE A 43 0.62 -11.85 7.02
CA ILE A 43 0.73 -10.73 7.97
C ILE A 43 -0.19 -10.97 9.16
N TYR A 44 -1.44 -11.35 8.91
CA TYR A 44 -2.40 -11.68 9.96
C TYR A 44 -1.93 -12.86 10.84
N SER A 45 -1.34 -13.91 10.24
CA SER A 45 -0.78 -15.04 11.00
C SER A 45 0.38 -14.65 11.92
N LEU A 46 1.04 -13.52 11.64
CA LEU A 46 2.06 -12.93 12.51
C LEU A 46 1.48 -12.07 13.64
N LYS A 47 0.15 -12.11 13.83
CA LYS A 47 -0.59 -11.32 14.83
C LYS A 47 -0.50 -9.81 14.63
N ILE A 48 -0.41 -9.39 13.37
CA ILE A 48 -0.47 -7.98 12.97
C ILE A 48 -1.91 -7.72 12.48
N SER A 49 -2.67 -6.92 13.23
CA SER A 49 -4.06 -6.55 12.93
C SER A 49 -4.17 -5.23 12.17
N ASP A 50 -3.27 -4.31 12.47
CA ASP A 50 -3.27 -2.96 11.92
C ASP A 50 -2.03 -2.74 11.06
N LEU A 51 -2.21 -2.25 9.84
CA LEU A 51 -1.14 -2.06 8.88
C LEU A 51 -1.22 -0.68 8.24
N LEU A 52 -0.26 0.19 8.55
CA LEU A 52 -0.06 1.42 7.79
C LEU A 52 0.70 1.10 6.50
N VAL A 53 0.14 1.49 5.37
CA VAL A 53 0.75 1.27 4.05
C VAL A 53 1.17 2.60 3.43
N GLU A 54 2.46 2.81 3.30
CA GLU A 54 3.06 3.92 2.56
C GLU A 54 3.54 3.42 1.20
N ALA A 55 2.70 3.55 0.18
CA ALA A 55 2.93 2.95 -1.13
C ALA A 55 2.92 3.98 -2.26
N GLY A 56 3.64 3.67 -3.35
CA GLY A 56 3.45 4.39 -4.61
C GLY A 56 2.13 4.00 -5.30
N GLY A 57 1.66 4.87 -6.22
CA GLY A 57 0.32 4.79 -6.81
C GLY A 57 -0.04 3.44 -7.44
N ILE A 58 0.92 2.72 -8.03
CA ILE A 58 0.66 1.38 -8.62
C ILE A 58 0.26 0.39 -7.54
N PHE A 59 1.03 0.31 -6.45
CA PHE A 59 0.76 -0.65 -5.38
C PHE A 59 -0.51 -0.27 -4.61
N PHE A 60 -0.71 1.02 -4.34
CA PHE A 60 -1.94 1.51 -3.72
C PHE A 60 -3.18 1.15 -4.55
N THR A 61 -3.12 1.36 -5.88
CA THR A 61 -4.22 0.97 -6.78
C THR A 61 -4.49 -0.53 -6.77
N GLU A 62 -3.46 -1.37 -6.69
CA GLU A 62 -3.63 -2.83 -6.58
C GLU A 62 -4.31 -3.22 -5.25
N LEU A 63 -3.99 -2.54 -4.15
CA LEU A 63 -4.67 -2.76 -2.86
C LEU A 63 -6.16 -2.41 -2.95
N LEU A 64 -6.50 -1.25 -3.51
CA LEU A 64 -7.89 -0.83 -3.75
C LEU A 64 -8.64 -1.82 -4.63
N ASN A 65 -8.03 -2.29 -5.72
CA ASN A 65 -8.65 -3.26 -6.64
C ASN A 65 -8.88 -4.64 -6.01
N ASN A 66 -8.18 -4.95 -4.93
CA ASN A 66 -8.33 -6.21 -4.19
C ASN A 66 -9.20 -6.06 -2.93
N ASN A 67 -9.79 -4.88 -2.68
CA ASN A 67 -10.55 -4.55 -1.47
C ASN A 67 -9.74 -4.84 -0.19
N LEU A 68 -8.51 -4.33 -0.15
CA LEU A 68 -7.55 -4.50 0.95
C LEU A 68 -7.20 -3.15 1.61
N VAL A 69 -8.07 -2.17 1.50
CA VAL A 69 -7.92 -0.84 2.10
C VAL A 69 -9.19 -0.53 2.88
N ASP A 70 -9.04 -0.30 4.17
CA ASP A 70 -10.15 0.11 5.04
C ASP A 70 -10.24 1.62 5.14
N GLU A 71 -9.09 2.30 5.26
CA GLU A 71 -9.02 3.75 5.40
C GLU A 71 -7.98 4.36 4.46
N ILE A 72 -8.24 5.61 4.04
CA ILE A 72 -7.30 6.41 3.24
C ILE A 72 -6.99 7.69 4.00
N HIS A 73 -5.71 7.88 4.36
CA HIS A 73 -5.17 9.09 4.94
C HIS A 73 -4.53 9.95 3.85
N LEU A 74 -5.21 10.99 3.40
CA LEU A 74 -4.80 11.84 2.30
C LEU A 74 -4.27 13.19 2.80
N PHE A 75 -3.02 13.49 2.47
CA PHE A 75 -2.42 14.82 2.65
C PHE A 75 -2.36 15.52 1.30
N LYS A 76 -3.01 16.67 1.18
CA LYS A 76 -3.05 17.47 -0.04
C LYS A 76 -2.40 18.82 0.21
N SER A 77 -1.30 19.09 -0.50
CA SER A 77 -0.63 20.39 -0.52
C SER A 77 -1.22 21.30 -1.62
N LYS A 78 -0.99 22.61 -1.50
CA LYS A 78 -1.25 23.58 -2.57
C LYS A 78 -0.25 23.49 -3.72
N ILE A 79 0.88 22.81 -3.53
CA ILE A 79 1.93 22.69 -4.55
C ILE A 79 1.43 21.85 -5.71
N ILE A 80 1.52 22.39 -6.92
CA ILE A 80 1.18 21.69 -8.15
C ILE A 80 2.47 21.16 -8.78
N ILE A 81 2.64 19.84 -8.79
CA ILE A 81 3.83 19.19 -9.36
C ILE A 81 3.78 19.16 -10.90
N GLY A 82 2.58 19.29 -11.48
CA GLY A 82 2.39 19.33 -12.94
C GLY A 82 2.48 17.95 -13.62
N LYS A 83 2.78 17.98 -14.91
CA LYS A 83 2.75 16.78 -15.81
C LYS A 83 3.70 15.66 -15.40
N HIS A 84 4.78 15.99 -14.71
CA HIS A 84 5.82 15.04 -14.31
C HIS A 84 5.55 14.40 -12.94
N GLY A 85 4.48 14.81 -12.26
CA GLY A 85 4.06 14.21 -10.99
C GLY A 85 3.60 12.76 -11.18
N LYS A 86 4.01 11.88 -10.29
CA LYS A 86 3.48 10.50 -10.28
C LYS A 86 2.07 10.51 -9.67
N PRO A 87 1.09 9.85 -10.32
CA PRO A 87 -0.26 9.80 -9.79
C PRO A 87 -0.32 8.98 -8.50
N ALA A 88 -1.07 9.45 -7.51
CA ALA A 88 -1.32 8.72 -6.28
C ALA A 88 -2.19 7.47 -6.51
N ILE A 89 -3.06 7.50 -7.51
CA ILE A 89 -3.90 6.37 -7.95
C ILE A 89 -3.74 6.24 -9.46
N VAL A 90 -3.49 5.03 -9.95
CA VAL A 90 -3.28 4.76 -11.39
C VAL A 90 -4.57 4.24 -12.01
N GLY A 91 -5.00 4.88 -13.11
CA GLY A 91 -6.18 4.43 -13.89
C GLY A 91 -7.55 4.68 -13.24
N LYS A 92 -7.59 5.30 -12.06
CA LYS A 92 -8.82 5.70 -11.37
C LYS A 92 -8.65 7.08 -10.75
N LYS A 93 -9.77 7.74 -10.47
CA LYS A 93 -9.81 8.99 -9.67
C LYS A 93 -10.33 8.67 -8.26
N LEU A 94 -9.90 9.43 -7.26
CA LEU A 94 -10.42 9.32 -5.90
C LEU A 94 -11.95 9.45 -5.84
N SER A 95 -12.53 10.32 -6.68
CA SER A 95 -13.98 10.52 -6.80
C SER A 95 -14.77 9.33 -7.35
N GLN A 96 -14.09 8.31 -7.85
CA GLN A 96 -14.72 7.07 -8.34
C GLN A 96 -14.73 5.95 -7.27
N LEU A 97 -14.14 6.23 -6.10
CA LEU A 97 -14.17 5.32 -4.96
C LEU A 97 -15.40 5.62 -4.10
N ASN A 98 -15.98 4.57 -3.53
CA ASN A 98 -17.06 4.71 -2.55
C ASN A 98 -16.43 5.04 -1.18
N LEU A 99 -16.42 6.32 -0.82
CA LEU A 99 -15.73 6.84 0.36
C LEU A 99 -16.70 7.59 1.27
N SER A 100 -16.57 7.37 2.57
CA SER A 100 -17.17 8.18 3.62
C SER A 100 -16.10 9.05 4.28
N LEU A 101 -16.40 10.32 4.50
CA LEU A 101 -15.49 11.25 5.18
C LEU A 101 -15.55 11.00 6.69
N ASN A 102 -14.43 10.60 7.29
CA ASN A 102 -14.30 10.46 8.74
C ASN A 102 -13.79 11.75 9.39
N GLU A 103 -12.74 12.33 8.83
CA GLU A 103 -12.11 13.51 9.41
C GLU A 103 -11.49 14.41 8.33
N ARG A 104 -11.47 15.72 8.61
CA ARG A 104 -10.74 16.70 7.80
C ARG A 104 -10.08 17.74 8.70
N LYS A 105 -8.78 17.93 8.54
CA LYS A 105 -7.98 18.92 9.27
C LYS A 105 -7.19 19.80 8.30
N LYS A 106 -7.00 21.06 8.68
CA LYS A 106 -6.15 22.00 7.95
C LYS A 106 -4.87 22.22 8.74
N PHE A 107 -3.73 22.05 8.09
CA PHE A 107 -2.39 22.32 8.61
C PHE A 107 -1.75 23.43 7.77
N LYS A 108 -1.88 24.70 8.20
CA LYS A 108 -1.47 25.86 7.41
C LYS A 108 -2.12 25.82 6.01
N ASP A 109 -1.35 25.48 4.99
CA ASP A 109 -1.78 25.42 3.58
C ASP A 109 -2.16 24.02 3.13
N ASP A 110 -1.82 23.01 3.91
CA ASP A 110 -2.10 21.62 3.60
C ASP A 110 -3.42 21.16 4.22
N ILE A 111 -4.05 20.19 3.57
CA ILE A 111 -5.30 19.58 4.02
C ILE A 111 -5.06 18.10 4.22
N TYR A 112 -5.29 17.65 5.44
CA TYR A 112 -5.43 16.22 5.75
C TYR A 112 -6.89 15.81 5.67
N THR A 113 -7.14 14.63 5.11
CA THR A 113 -8.47 14.04 5.06
C THR A 113 -8.36 12.54 5.31
N ASN A 114 -9.16 12.01 6.23
CA ASN A 114 -9.34 10.59 6.45
C ASN A 114 -10.67 10.16 5.83
N TYR A 115 -10.61 9.13 5.00
CA TYR A 115 -11.77 8.49 4.38
C TYR A 115 -11.85 7.03 4.80
N GLN A 116 -13.07 6.59 5.12
CA GLN A 116 -13.42 5.18 5.16
C GLN A 116 -13.70 4.69 3.73
N VAL A 117 -13.18 3.54 3.36
CA VAL A 117 -13.50 2.85 2.10
C VAL A 117 -14.68 1.91 2.34
N ASN A 118 -15.75 2.04 1.55
CA ASN A 118 -16.99 1.25 1.69
C ASN A 118 -17.09 0.17 0.62
#